data_8e54b8ed8f2ebec52bd59c2a980a1609
#
_entry.id   8e54b8ed8f2ebec52bd59c2a980a1609
#
_cell.length_a   1.000
_cell.length_b   1.000
_cell.length_c   1.000
_cell.angle_alpha   90.00
_cell.angle_beta   90.00
_cell.angle_gamma   90.00
#
_symmetry.space_group_name_H-M   'P 1'
#
loop_
_entity.id
_entity.type
_entity.pdbx_description
1 polymer ?
#
loop_
_entity_poly.entity_id
_entity_poly.type
_entity_poly.pdbx_seq_one_letter_code
_entity_poly.pdbx_strand_id
1 'polypeptide(L)'
;MALTDKERKILYSIHVASENDPSKPEFPPDNPKFPATPTYKIDVPGFTNVWLKDEGKNPTGTHKDRIAWEMVVTYRNFLLAKKNGEVKEKLPQLSIITSGSVAIAIQTMLNKYKLPPLKCLIDLNLKESIVHKLEELGCEIYMVDLSRKPLSWKDILELTENPNGIDVTSSDGLDPAIRFFDWLSYEIINQSPDYCFIPYGSGHLYENVLNINKKEVSTSNHDSRFEGNVKVLRECNFIGATVNDPRRV
;
A
#
# COMPACT_ATOMS: atom_id res chain seq x y z
N MET A 1 8.39 -0.24 23.18
CA MET A 1 8.59 -1.73 23.18
C MET A 1 8.29 -2.21 21.78
N ALA A 2 9.19 -2.94 21.15
CA ALA A 2 8.88 -3.56 19.87
C ALA A 2 7.73 -4.56 20.05
N LEU A 3 6.91 -4.73 19.02
CA LEU A 3 5.85 -5.75 19.02
C LEU A 3 6.42 -7.11 19.44
N THR A 4 5.74 -7.79 20.33
CA THR A 4 6.09 -9.16 20.71
C THR A 4 5.86 -10.10 19.51
N ASP A 5 6.51 -11.26 19.50
CA ASP A 5 6.28 -12.25 18.43
C ASP A 5 4.82 -12.71 18.34
N LYS A 6 4.10 -12.72 19.47
CA LYS A 6 2.66 -12.99 19.50
C LYS A 6 1.86 -11.90 18.79
N GLU A 7 2.15 -10.64 19.06
CA GLU A 7 1.49 -9.49 18.42
C GLU A 7 1.79 -9.42 16.93
N ARG A 8 3.05 -9.67 16.53
CA ARG A 8 3.43 -9.80 15.12
C ARG A 8 2.62 -10.90 14.43
N LYS A 9 2.53 -12.08 15.07
CA LYS A 9 1.76 -13.19 14.52
C LYS A 9 0.29 -12.88 14.34
N ILE A 10 -0.32 -12.15 15.29
CA ILE A 10 -1.71 -11.69 15.20
C ILE A 10 -1.86 -10.65 14.08
N LEU A 11 -0.97 -9.66 14.03
CA LEU A 11 -1.00 -8.59 13.04
C LEU A 11 -0.90 -9.12 11.61
N TYR A 12 -0.08 -10.15 11.41
CA TYR A 12 0.21 -10.71 10.08
C TYR A 12 -0.53 -12.02 9.79
N SER A 13 -1.40 -12.48 10.68
CA SER A 13 -2.17 -13.69 10.40
C SER A 13 -3.11 -13.47 9.22
N ILE A 14 -2.98 -14.33 8.22
CA ILE A 14 -3.88 -14.34 7.06
C ILE A 14 -5.11 -15.15 7.47
N HIS A 15 -6.26 -14.47 7.61
CA HIS A 15 -7.53 -15.16 7.80
C HIS A 15 -8.19 -15.44 6.46
N VAL A 16 -8.75 -16.63 6.33
CA VAL A 16 -9.59 -16.99 5.19
C VAL A 16 -10.88 -16.15 5.25
N ALA A 17 -11.27 -15.64 4.11
CA ALA A 17 -12.37 -14.69 3.95
C ALA A 17 -13.64 -15.09 4.71
N SER A 18 -14.15 -14.16 5.50
CA SER A 18 -15.56 -14.11 5.85
C SER A 18 -16.23 -13.01 5.03
N GLU A 19 -17.44 -13.22 4.59
CA GLU A 19 -18.22 -12.19 3.91
C GLU A 19 -18.47 -11.05 4.88
N ASN A 20 -17.81 -9.91 4.67
CA ASN A 20 -18.08 -8.69 5.41
C ASN A 20 -19.04 -7.82 4.61
N ASP A 21 -20.08 -7.37 5.27
CA ASP A 21 -21.01 -6.40 4.71
C ASP A 21 -20.31 -5.02 4.61
N PRO A 22 -19.99 -4.53 3.40
CA PRO A 22 -19.32 -3.26 3.23
C PRO A 22 -20.15 -2.06 3.68
N SER A 23 -21.46 -2.25 3.92
CA SER A 23 -22.36 -1.22 4.46
C SER A 23 -22.21 -1.04 5.98
N LYS A 24 -21.57 -1.99 6.66
CA LYS A 24 -21.36 -1.98 8.11
C LYS A 24 -19.88 -2.04 8.48
N PRO A 25 -19.11 -0.98 8.29
CA PRO A 25 -17.66 -1.00 8.50
C PRO A 25 -17.29 -0.90 9.98
N GLU A 26 -17.71 -1.84 10.81
CA GLU A 26 -17.21 -1.93 12.19
C GLU A 26 -15.76 -2.40 12.22
N PHE A 27 -15.40 -3.24 11.26
CA PHE A 27 -14.06 -3.78 11.08
C PHE A 27 -13.64 -3.71 9.61
N PRO A 28 -12.35 -3.53 9.33
CA PRO A 28 -11.84 -3.76 7.99
C PRO A 28 -12.18 -5.17 7.51
N PRO A 29 -12.57 -5.35 6.26
CA PRO A 29 -12.95 -6.67 5.72
C PRO A 29 -11.77 -7.64 5.67
N ASP A 30 -12.06 -8.94 5.76
CA ASP A 30 -11.09 -9.99 5.46
C ASP A 30 -10.80 -10.05 3.99
N ASN A 31 -9.51 -10.23 3.63
CA ASN A 31 -9.09 -10.45 2.27
C ASN A 31 -9.96 -9.71 1.26
N PRO A 32 -10.07 -8.40 1.37
CA PRO A 32 -10.99 -7.62 0.58
C PRO A 32 -10.53 -7.66 -0.87
N LYS A 33 -11.44 -7.96 -1.75
CA LYS A 33 -11.23 -7.71 -3.15
C LYS A 33 -11.25 -6.19 -3.36
N PHE A 34 -10.10 -5.59 -3.57
CA PHE A 34 -10.05 -4.19 -3.93
C PHE A 34 -10.80 -3.99 -5.26
N PRO A 35 -11.70 -3.00 -5.38
CA PRO A 35 -12.42 -2.77 -6.62
C PRO A 35 -11.45 -2.54 -7.78
N ALA A 36 -11.64 -3.28 -8.88
CA ALA A 36 -10.81 -3.10 -10.06
C ALA A 36 -11.02 -1.71 -10.66
N THR A 37 -9.93 -1.05 -11.01
CA THR A 37 -9.99 0.21 -11.74
C THR A 37 -10.14 -0.06 -13.25
N PRO A 38 -10.74 0.87 -14.01
CA PRO A 38 -10.94 0.67 -15.43
C PRO A 38 -9.63 0.65 -16.22
N THR A 39 -9.63 -0.14 -17.29
CA THR A 39 -8.59 -0.08 -18.32
C THR A 39 -9.29 0.25 -19.63
N TYR A 40 -8.85 1.30 -20.31
CA TYR A 40 -9.47 1.74 -21.56
C TYR A 40 -8.43 2.14 -22.60
N LYS A 41 -8.81 1.98 -23.85
CA LYS A 41 -7.96 2.34 -24.97
C LYS A 41 -7.87 3.86 -25.08
N ILE A 42 -6.67 4.35 -25.32
CA ILE A 42 -6.41 5.77 -25.56
C ILE A 42 -5.77 5.97 -26.92
N ASP A 43 -5.97 7.13 -27.49
CA ASP A 43 -5.32 7.53 -28.75
C ASP A 43 -4.04 8.28 -28.44
N VAL A 44 -2.92 7.73 -28.93
CA VAL A 44 -1.60 8.32 -28.75
C VAL A 44 -0.97 8.46 -30.14
N PRO A 45 -0.66 9.68 -30.62
CA PRO A 45 -0.11 9.90 -31.94
C PRO A 45 1.16 9.05 -32.21
N GLY A 46 1.16 8.32 -33.30
CA GLY A 46 2.27 7.46 -33.70
C GLY A 46 2.29 6.07 -33.06
N PHE A 47 1.34 5.75 -32.20
CA PHE A 47 1.22 4.44 -31.57
C PHE A 47 -0.16 3.84 -31.78
N THR A 48 -0.20 2.53 -31.94
CA THR A 48 -1.44 1.76 -32.03
C THR A 48 -1.60 0.90 -30.79
N ASN A 49 -2.85 0.66 -30.39
CA ASN A 49 -3.16 -0.27 -29.30
C ASN A 49 -2.58 0.15 -27.93
N VAL A 50 -2.66 1.43 -27.59
CA VAL A 50 -2.27 1.95 -26.28
C VAL A 50 -3.44 1.90 -25.31
N TRP A 51 -3.18 1.43 -24.10
CA TRP A 51 -4.17 1.30 -23.04
C TRP A 51 -3.72 2.03 -21.78
N LEU A 52 -4.67 2.64 -21.08
CA LEU A 52 -4.44 3.29 -19.80
C LEU A 52 -5.17 2.50 -18.70
N LYS A 53 -4.41 2.08 -17.69
CA LYS A 53 -4.94 1.60 -16.42
C LYS A 53 -5.14 2.80 -15.50
N ASP A 54 -6.41 3.20 -15.28
CA ASP A 54 -6.74 4.46 -14.62
C ASP A 54 -6.88 4.31 -13.10
N GLU A 55 -5.75 4.36 -12.42
CA GLU A 55 -5.72 4.37 -10.95
C GLU A 55 -6.22 5.70 -10.34
N GLY A 56 -6.46 6.72 -11.16
CA GLY A 56 -7.11 7.97 -10.75
C GLY A 56 -8.58 7.79 -10.34
N LYS A 57 -9.18 6.63 -10.63
CA LYS A 57 -10.56 6.29 -10.20
C LYS A 57 -10.64 5.75 -8.78
N ASN A 58 -9.52 5.53 -8.12
CA ASN A 58 -9.49 5.17 -6.70
C ASN A 58 -10.01 6.31 -5.80
N PRO A 59 -10.47 6.03 -4.57
CA PRO A 59 -11.08 7.02 -3.67
C PRO A 59 -10.27 8.29 -3.44
N THR A 60 -8.94 8.20 -3.32
CA THR A 60 -8.06 9.38 -3.18
C THR A 60 -7.37 9.78 -4.49
N GLY A 61 -7.75 9.14 -5.60
CA GLY A 61 -7.26 9.44 -6.94
C GLY A 61 -5.88 8.86 -7.27
N THR A 62 -5.41 7.87 -6.54
CA THR A 62 -4.10 7.27 -6.78
C THR A 62 -4.06 5.76 -6.53
N HIS A 63 -3.07 5.06 -7.10
CA HIS A 63 -2.79 3.66 -6.77
C HIS A 63 -2.40 3.43 -5.30
N LYS A 64 -2.14 4.50 -4.53
CA LYS A 64 -1.78 4.40 -3.11
C LYS A 64 -2.96 3.97 -2.23
N ASP A 65 -4.18 4.09 -2.71
CA ASP A 65 -5.36 3.55 -2.03
C ASP A 65 -5.25 2.03 -1.81
N ARG A 66 -4.55 1.33 -2.69
CA ARG A 66 -4.33 -0.11 -2.57
C ARG A 66 -3.42 -0.46 -1.39
N ILE A 67 -2.38 0.34 -1.14
CA ILE A 67 -1.55 0.22 0.07
C ILE A 67 -2.40 0.50 1.32
N ALA A 68 -3.17 1.58 1.27
CA ALA A 68 -4.00 1.98 2.40
C ALA A 68 -5.00 0.88 2.79
N TRP A 69 -5.54 0.18 1.81
CA TRP A 69 -6.45 -0.93 2.02
C TRP A 69 -5.77 -2.10 2.75
N GLU A 70 -4.59 -2.51 2.29
CA GLU A 70 -3.83 -3.58 2.93
C GLU A 70 -3.41 -3.22 4.37
N MET A 71 -3.05 -1.96 4.61
CA MET A 71 -2.75 -1.48 5.98
C MET A 71 -3.95 -1.67 6.91
N VAL A 72 -5.14 -1.30 6.46
CA VAL A 72 -6.36 -1.40 7.26
C VAL A 72 -6.77 -2.85 7.48
N VAL A 73 -6.60 -3.71 6.47
CA VAL A 73 -6.82 -5.16 6.60
C VAL A 73 -5.90 -5.77 7.65
N THR A 74 -4.64 -5.34 7.66
CA THR A 74 -3.67 -5.76 8.66
C THR A 74 -4.13 -5.42 10.09
N TYR A 75 -4.72 -4.24 10.31
CA TYR A 75 -5.30 -3.85 11.60
C TYR A 75 -6.47 -4.74 12.04
N ARG A 76 -7.20 -5.31 11.10
CA ARG A 76 -8.36 -6.13 11.42
C ARG A 76 -8.03 -7.29 12.36
N ASN A 77 -6.96 -8.00 12.07
CA ASN A 77 -6.53 -9.13 12.91
C ASN A 77 -6.23 -8.68 14.34
N PHE A 78 -5.60 -7.51 14.47
CA PHE A 78 -5.31 -6.93 15.78
C PHE A 78 -6.57 -6.50 16.53
N LEU A 79 -7.54 -5.91 15.84
CA LEU A 79 -8.85 -5.53 16.39
C LEU A 79 -9.63 -6.75 16.85
N LEU A 80 -9.64 -7.85 16.09
CA LEU A 80 -10.30 -9.09 16.45
C LEU A 80 -9.67 -9.71 17.69
N ALA A 81 -8.34 -9.80 17.76
CA ALA A 81 -7.63 -10.31 18.91
C ALA A 81 -7.93 -9.50 20.19
N LYS A 82 -8.02 -8.17 20.05
CA LYS A 82 -8.41 -7.28 21.15
C LYS A 82 -9.83 -7.50 21.59
N LYS A 83 -10.79 -7.64 20.66
CA LYS A 83 -12.19 -7.95 20.94
C LYS A 83 -12.34 -9.28 21.68
N ASN A 84 -11.53 -10.27 21.31
CA ASN A 84 -11.51 -11.59 21.94
C ASN A 84 -10.77 -11.63 23.30
N GLY A 85 -10.21 -10.50 23.74
CA GLY A 85 -9.45 -10.43 24.99
C GLY A 85 -8.04 -11.07 24.93
N GLU A 86 -7.57 -11.43 23.75
CA GLU A 86 -6.24 -12.03 23.53
C GLU A 86 -5.12 -11.02 23.68
N VAL A 87 -5.42 -9.74 23.41
CA VAL A 87 -4.51 -8.60 23.53
C VAL A 87 -5.22 -7.49 24.29
N LYS A 88 -4.57 -6.96 25.33
CA LYS A 88 -5.12 -5.90 26.19
C LYS A 88 -4.58 -4.51 25.85
N GLU A 89 -3.57 -4.43 25.03
CA GLU A 89 -2.81 -3.20 24.76
C GLU A 89 -3.51 -2.27 23.76
N LYS A 90 -3.02 -1.05 23.70
CA LYS A 90 -3.45 -0.10 22.67
C LYS A 90 -3.06 -0.63 21.29
N LEU A 91 -3.90 -0.33 20.30
CA LEU A 91 -3.54 -0.60 18.92
C LEU A 91 -2.21 0.10 18.57
N PRO A 92 -1.29 -0.55 17.86
CA PRO A 92 -0.07 0.09 17.42
C PRO A 92 -0.41 1.23 16.46
N GLN A 93 0.29 2.36 16.61
CA GLN A 93 0.17 3.47 15.68
C GLN A 93 1.15 3.30 14.54
N LEU A 94 0.77 3.68 13.33
CA LEU A 94 1.63 3.58 12.16
C LEU A 94 2.48 4.85 12.01
N SER A 95 3.74 4.67 11.61
CA SER A 95 4.65 5.75 11.19
C SER A 95 5.07 5.56 9.75
N ILE A 96 5.23 6.64 9.00
CA ILE A 96 5.63 6.61 7.60
C ILE A 96 6.46 7.83 7.22
N ILE A 97 7.48 7.62 6.38
CA ILE A 97 8.07 8.72 5.59
C ILE A 97 7.22 8.92 4.35
N THR A 98 6.82 10.16 4.08
CA THR A 98 5.92 10.42 2.96
C THR A 98 6.15 11.76 2.28
N SER A 99 5.86 11.79 0.98
CA SER A 99 5.71 13.01 0.18
C SER A 99 4.24 13.43 -0.01
N GLY A 100 3.30 12.73 0.66
CA GLY A 100 1.89 13.10 0.73
C GLY A 100 0.90 12.01 0.30
N SER A 101 0.94 11.54 -0.94
CA SER A 101 -0.14 10.73 -1.53
C SER A 101 -0.43 9.43 -0.78
N VAL A 102 0.59 8.72 -0.32
CA VAL A 102 0.41 7.48 0.45
C VAL A 102 -0.17 7.76 1.83
N ALA A 103 0.27 8.82 2.50
CA ALA A 103 -0.28 9.20 3.81
C ALA A 103 -1.73 9.66 3.70
N ILE A 104 -2.08 10.43 2.67
CA ILE A 104 -3.47 10.84 2.40
C ILE A 104 -4.36 9.59 2.25
N ALA A 105 -3.93 8.61 1.46
CA ALA A 105 -4.67 7.38 1.25
C ALA A 105 -4.83 6.58 2.56
N ILE A 106 -3.73 6.34 3.29
CA ILE A 106 -3.76 5.58 4.55
C ILE A 106 -4.63 6.31 5.59
N GLN A 107 -4.41 7.62 5.82
CA GLN A 107 -5.18 8.35 6.83
C GLN A 107 -6.67 8.40 6.50
N THR A 108 -7.04 8.56 5.22
CA THR A 108 -8.44 8.50 4.80
C THR A 108 -9.09 7.19 5.21
N MET A 109 -8.38 6.07 5.04
CA MET A 109 -8.87 4.76 5.43
C MET A 109 -8.87 4.56 6.96
N LEU A 110 -7.85 5.03 7.67
CA LEU A 110 -7.81 4.99 9.13
C LEU A 110 -9.01 5.74 9.73
N ASN A 111 -9.34 6.90 9.19
CA ASN A 111 -10.50 7.69 9.61
C ASN A 111 -11.82 6.94 9.39
N LYS A 112 -11.98 6.28 8.25
CA LYS A 112 -13.17 5.48 7.92
C LYS A 112 -13.43 4.40 8.98
N TYR A 113 -12.39 3.75 9.48
CA TYR A 113 -12.49 2.66 10.46
C TYR A 113 -12.19 3.09 11.90
N LYS A 114 -12.06 4.41 12.17
CA LYS A 114 -11.77 4.97 13.50
C LYS A 114 -10.52 4.36 14.14
N LEU A 115 -9.49 4.15 13.34
CA LEU A 115 -8.20 3.63 13.75
C LEU A 115 -7.27 4.77 14.22
N PRO A 116 -6.19 4.46 14.95
CA PRO A 116 -5.23 5.46 15.39
C PRO A 116 -4.69 6.30 14.22
N PRO A 117 -4.47 7.61 14.41
CA PRO A 117 -3.96 8.48 13.36
C PRO A 117 -2.56 8.08 12.91
N LEU A 118 -2.25 8.37 11.66
CA LEU A 118 -0.94 8.12 11.06
C LEU A 118 0.07 9.18 11.53
N LYS A 119 1.25 8.74 11.92
CA LYS A 119 2.40 9.60 12.19
C LYS A 119 3.22 9.76 10.93
N CYS A 120 3.31 10.96 10.41
CA CYS A 120 3.95 11.28 9.15
C CYS A 120 5.27 11.99 9.37
N LEU A 121 6.37 11.37 9.00
CA LEU A 121 7.68 12.02 8.89
C LEU A 121 7.80 12.60 7.48
N ILE A 122 7.92 13.91 7.39
CA ILE A 122 7.95 14.64 6.13
C ILE A 122 9.20 15.49 6.01
N ASP A 123 9.61 15.77 4.77
CA ASP A 123 10.72 16.67 4.51
C ASP A 123 10.36 18.12 4.85
N LEU A 124 11.32 18.87 5.38
CA LEU A 124 11.18 20.30 5.70
C LEU A 124 10.74 21.15 4.50
N ASN A 125 11.06 20.70 3.28
CA ASN A 125 10.75 21.40 2.03
C ASN A 125 9.47 20.89 1.36
N LEU A 126 8.66 20.07 2.04
CA LEU A 126 7.40 19.62 1.49
C LEU A 126 6.45 20.81 1.25
N LYS A 127 5.72 20.78 0.13
CA LYS A 127 4.77 21.85 -0.22
C LYS A 127 3.75 22.04 0.90
N GLU A 128 3.57 23.29 1.33
CA GLU A 128 2.64 23.67 2.40
C GLU A 128 1.20 23.15 2.18
N SER A 129 0.73 23.18 0.93
CA SER A 129 -0.59 22.63 0.58
C SER A 129 -0.75 21.13 0.87
N ILE A 130 0.34 20.37 0.81
CA ILE A 130 0.33 18.95 1.17
C ILE A 130 0.34 18.80 2.69
N VAL A 131 1.13 19.61 3.39
CA VAL A 131 1.18 19.62 4.87
C VAL A 131 -0.20 19.91 5.42
N HIS A 132 -0.85 21.00 4.99
CA HIS A 132 -2.22 21.34 5.38
C HIS A 132 -3.21 20.21 5.11
N LYS A 133 -3.09 19.54 3.95
CA LYS A 133 -3.98 18.42 3.64
C LYS A 133 -3.80 17.24 4.60
N LEU A 134 -2.60 16.96 5.02
CA LEU A 134 -2.32 15.92 6.01
C LEU A 134 -2.84 16.29 7.40
N GLU A 135 -2.67 17.55 7.81
CA GLU A 135 -3.21 18.08 9.06
C GLU A 135 -4.75 18.04 9.09
N GLU A 136 -5.42 18.51 8.03
CA GLU A 136 -6.87 18.43 7.89
C GLU A 136 -7.43 17.00 8.00
N LEU A 137 -6.66 16.01 7.54
CA LEU A 137 -7.02 14.60 7.66
C LEU A 137 -6.79 14.05 9.06
N GLY A 138 -6.05 14.76 9.92
CA GLY A 138 -5.74 14.37 11.27
C GLY A 138 -4.44 13.56 11.42
N CYS A 139 -3.52 13.65 10.45
CA CYS A 139 -2.18 13.08 10.61
C CYS A 139 -1.41 13.83 11.72
N GLU A 140 -0.57 13.10 12.45
CA GLU A 140 0.44 13.70 13.32
C GLU A 140 1.70 13.95 12.51
N ILE A 141 2.12 15.21 12.38
CA ILE A 141 3.21 15.64 11.48
C ILE A 141 4.52 15.83 12.25
N TYR A 142 5.58 15.25 11.73
CA TYR A 142 6.95 15.39 12.17
C TYR A 142 7.82 15.81 11.00
N MET A 143 8.57 16.90 11.15
CA MET A 143 9.35 17.50 10.06
C MET A 143 10.84 17.30 10.30
N VAL A 144 11.55 16.84 9.28
CA VAL A 144 12.99 16.59 9.33
C VAL A 144 13.63 16.85 7.96
N ASP A 145 14.92 17.16 7.96
CA ASP A 145 15.71 17.21 6.73
C ASP A 145 16.04 15.77 6.27
N LEU A 146 15.28 15.26 5.33
CA LEU A 146 15.45 13.91 4.78
C LEU A 146 16.66 13.77 3.84
N SER A 147 17.33 14.88 3.48
CA SER A 147 18.50 14.85 2.59
C SER A 147 19.79 14.39 3.27
N ARG A 148 19.82 14.39 4.60
CA ARG A 148 21.06 14.17 5.37
C ARG A 148 21.58 12.75 5.35
N LYS A 149 20.71 11.77 5.55
CA LYS A 149 21.06 10.34 5.57
C LYS A 149 19.83 9.46 5.33
N PRO A 150 20.02 8.26 4.80
CA PRO A 150 18.97 7.25 4.84
C PRO A 150 18.56 6.94 6.29
N LEU A 151 17.26 6.82 6.54
CA LEU A 151 16.72 6.50 7.85
C LEU A 151 16.37 5.02 7.92
N SER A 152 16.74 4.38 9.02
CA SER A 152 16.25 3.04 9.34
C SER A 152 14.83 3.10 9.91
N TRP A 153 14.15 1.96 9.97
CA TRP A 153 12.84 1.88 10.62
C TRP A 153 12.86 2.34 12.09
N LYS A 154 13.98 2.11 12.79
CA LYS A 154 14.18 2.58 14.18
C LYS A 154 14.25 4.09 14.24
N ASP A 155 15.03 4.71 13.34
CA ASP A 155 15.13 6.17 13.25
C ASP A 155 13.73 6.78 12.99
N ILE A 156 12.92 6.16 12.12
CA ILE A 156 11.57 6.63 11.80
C ILE A 156 10.65 6.58 13.02
N LEU A 157 10.66 5.48 13.76
CA LEU A 157 9.85 5.34 14.97
C LEU A 157 10.30 6.30 16.08
N GLU A 158 11.60 6.54 16.21
CA GLU A 158 12.15 7.52 17.17
C GLU A 158 11.74 8.94 16.78
N LEU A 159 11.99 9.35 15.54
CA LEU A 159 11.68 10.69 15.04
C LEU A 159 10.18 11.01 15.02
N THR A 160 9.34 10.02 14.94
CA THR A 160 7.87 10.16 15.04
C THR A 160 7.34 9.93 16.48
N GLU A 161 8.20 9.85 17.46
CA GLU A 161 7.82 9.61 18.87
C GLU A 161 6.90 8.40 19.03
N ASN A 162 7.21 7.31 18.32
CA ASN A 162 6.36 6.12 18.22
C ASN A 162 7.14 4.82 18.50
N PRO A 163 7.82 4.70 19.66
CA PRO A 163 8.72 3.57 19.92
C PRO A 163 8.01 2.21 19.97
N ASN A 164 6.69 2.20 20.12
CA ASN A 164 5.87 0.98 20.14
C ASN A 164 5.01 0.83 18.87
N GLY A 165 5.28 1.64 17.86
CA GLY A 165 4.54 1.66 16.61
C GLY A 165 5.14 0.74 15.54
N ILE A 166 4.62 0.91 14.33
CA ILE A 166 5.02 0.16 13.15
C ILE A 166 5.42 1.16 12.06
N ASP A 167 6.66 1.06 11.57
CA ASP A 167 7.04 1.75 10.35
C ASP A 167 6.47 1.04 9.13
N VAL A 168 5.75 1.79 8.30
CA VAL A 168 5.17 1.30 7.03
C VAL A 168 5.87 1.87 5.80
N THR A 169 7.03 2.51 5.98
CA THR A 169 7.84 3.05 4.89
C THR A 169 8.61 1.95 4.17
N SER A 170 9.22 1.05 4.95
CA SER A 170 10.10 0.01 4.45
C SER A 170 9.47 -1.38 4.60
N SER A 171 9.85 -2.28 3.71
CA SER A 171 9.49 -3.69 3.82
C SER A 171 10.07 -4.37 5.06
N ASP A 172 11.11 -3.80 5.66
CA ASP A 172 11.77 -4.38 6.83
C ASP A 172 10.92 -4.31 8.12
N GLY A 173 10.00 -3.35 8.18
CA GLY A 173 9.06 -3.19 9.31
C GLY A 173 7.79 -4.02 9.18
N LEU A 174 7.48 -4.52 7.99
CA LEU A 174 6.27 -5.26 7.65
C LEU A 174 6.63 -6.69 7.21
N ASP A 175 5.70 -7.61 7.45
CA ASP A 175 5.82 -8.97 6.92
C ASP A 175 5.90 -8.91 5.38
N PRO A 176 6.88 -9.59 4.75
CA PRO A 176 6.94 -9.72 3.29
C PRO A 176 5.66 -10.29 2.65
N ALA A 177 4.80 -10.92 3.45
CA ALA A 177 3.48 -11.37 3.01
C ALA A 177 2.49 -10.23 2.76
N ILE A 178 2.77 -9.02 3.22
CA ILE A 178 1.94 -7.85 2.91
C ILE A 178 2.16 -7.45 1.45
N ARG A 179 1.20 -7.77 0.64
CA ARG A 179 1.23 -7.67 -0.81
C ARG A 179 0.44 -6.44 -1.25
N PHE A 180 0.99 -5.26 -1.01
CA PHE A 180 0.31 -3.99 -1.22
C PHE A 180 -0.32 -3.80 -2.60
N PHE A 181 0.27 -4.41 -3.62
CA PHE A 181 -0.14 -4.20 -5.00
C PHE A 181 -0.55 -5.47 -5.73
N ASP A 182 -0.71 -6.60 -5.02
CA ASP A 182 -1.05 -7.87 -5.68
C ASP A 182 -2.27 -7.75 -6.59
N TRP A 183 -3.35 -7.14 -6.10
CA TRP A 183 -4.56 -6.96 -6.90
C TRP A 183 -4.32 -6.17 -8.18
N LEU A 184 -3.59 -5.05 -8.07
CA LEU A 184 -3.23 -4.24 -9.22
C LEU A 184 -2.33 -5.01 -10.19
N SER A 185 -1.37 -5.76 -9.65
CA SER A 185 -0.46 -6.58 -10.45
C SER A 185 -1.22 -7.62 -11.26
N TYR A 186 -2.16 -8.34 -10.64
CA TYR A 186 -3.02 -9.28 -11.37
C TYR A 186 -3.94 -8.60 -12.39
N GLU A 187 -4.49 -7.43 -12.07
CA GLU A 187 -5.27 -6.66 -13.04
C GLU A 187 -4.45 -6.26 -14.27
N ILE A 188 -3.16 -5.96 -14.10
CA ILE A 188 -2.24 -5.60 -15.18
C ILE A 188 -1.86 -6.84 -16.01
N ILE A 189 -1.34 -7.88 -15.36
CA ILE A 189 -0.83 -9.07 -16.06
C ILE A 189 -1.94 -9.83 -16.82
N ASN A 190 -3.17 -9.81 -16.29
CA ASN A 190 -4.31 -10.43 -16.96
C ASN A 190 -4.70 -9.75 -18.29
N GLN A 191 -4.24 -8.51 -18.52
CA GLN A 191 -4.38 -7.84 -19.83
C GLN A 191 -3.37 -8.35 -20.87
N SER A 192 -2.36 -9.10 -20.41
CA SER A 192 -1.25 -9.62 -21.24
C SER A 192 -0.62 -8.54 -22.15
N PRO A 193 -0.20 -7.40 -21.61
CA PRO A 193 0.42 -6.35 -22.42
C PRO A 193 1.80 -6.80 -22.93
N ASP A 194 2.19 -6.38 -24.14
CA ASP A 194 3.56 -6.58 -24.64
C ASP A 194 4.55 -5.67 -23.89
N TYR A 195 4.12 -4.45 -23.56
CA TYR A 195 4.87 -3.46 -22.81
C TYR A 195 3.98 -2.81 -21.75
N CYS A 196 4.49 -2.65 -20.55
CA CYS A 196 3.79 -1.96 -19.47
C CYS A 196 4.68 -0.88 -18.84
N PHE A 197 4.27 0.38 -18.95
CA PHE A 197 4.96 1.51 -18.32
C PHE A 197 4.36 1.76 -16.95
N ILE A 198 5.18 1.67 -15.91
CA ILE A 198 4.76 1.79 -14.51
C ILE A 198 5.45 3.00 -13.88
N PRO A 199 4.72 3.92 -13.24
CA PRO A 199 5.34 5.01 -12.49
C PRO A 199 6.32 4.47 -11.45
N TYR A 200 7.56 4.94 -11.51
CA TYR A 200 8.63 4.50 -10.63
C TYR A 200 9.02 5.61 -9.66
N GLY A 201 8.58 5.47 -8.41
CA GLY A 201 8.99 6.31 -7.29
C GLY A 201 9.79 5.47 -6.30
N SER A 202 9.11 4.91 -5.27
CA SER A 202 9.73 3.97 -4.32
C SER A 202 10.04 2.58 -4.91
N GLY A 203 9.58 2.28 -6.11
CA GLY A 203 9.78 0.99 -6.75
C GLY A 203 8.77 -0.11 -6.35
N HIS A 204 8.05 0.02 -5.25
CA HIS A 204 7.22 -1.07 -4.70
C HIS A 204 6.18 -1.62 -5.69
N LEU A 205 5.47 -0.76 -6.43
CA LEU A 205 4.53 -1.24 -7.45
C LEU A 205 5.25 -1.99 -8.57
N TYR A 206 6.35 -1.44 -9.06
CA TYR A 206 7.14 -2.03 -10.12
C TYR A 206 7.67 -3.41 -9.73
N GLU A 207 8.28 -3.51 -8.55
CA GLU A 207 8.80 -4.75 -8.01
C GLU A 207 7.69 -5.79 -7.79
N ASN A 208 6.54 -5.38 -7.24
CA ASN A 208 5.42 -6.27 -7.02
C ASN A 208 4.90 -6.87 -8.33
N VAL A 209 4.69 -6.03 -9.36
CA VAL A 209 4.23 -6.51 -10.68
C VAL A 209 5.23 -7.50 -11.31
N LEU A 210 6.53 -7.22 -11.21
CA LEU A 210 7.56 -8.13 -11.71
C LEU A 210 7.53 -9.48 -10.97
N ASN A 211 7.45 -9.45 -9.64
CA ASN A 211 7.47 -10.65 -8.83
C ASN A 211 6.22 -11.51 -9.08
N ILE A 212 5.04 -10.89 -9.16
CA ILE A 212 3.80 -11.61 -9.48
C ILE A 212 3.87 -12.18 -10.89
N ASN A 213 4.26 -11.39 -11.90
CA ASN A 213 4.38 -11.89 -13.27
C ASN A 213 5.35 -13.08 -13.35
N LYS A 214 6.53 -12.96 -12.75
CA LYS A 214 7.52 -14.04 -12.72
C LYS A 214 6.98 -15.29 -12.04
N LYS A 215 6.29 -15.14 -10.92
CA LYS A 215 5.65 -16.24 -10.19
C LYS A 215 4.63 -16.94 -11.07
N GLU A 216 3.70 -16.19 -11.68
CA GLU A 216 2.60 -16.76 -12.48
C GLU A 216 3.07 -17.39 -13.78
N VAL A 217 4.13 -16.87 -14.42
CA VAL A 217 4.74 -17.48 -15.60
C VAL A 217 5.47 -18.79 -15.26
N SER A 218 6.09 -18.86 -14.06
CA SER A 218 6.92 -20.01 -13.66
C SER A 218 6.16 -21.13 -12.98
N THR A 219 4.92 -20.92 -12.54
CA THR A 219 4.14 -21.89 -11.76
C THR A 219 2.82 -22.22 -12.43
N SER A 220 2.47 -23.51 -12.44
CA SER A 220 1.13 -23.98 -12.83
C SER A 220 0.07 -23.80 -11.75
N ASN A 221 0.47 -23.41 -10.53
CA ASN A 221 -0.41 -23.19 -9.39
C ASN A 221 -0.63 -21.71 -9.18
N HIS A 222 -1.77 -21.22 -9.66
CA HIS A 222 -2.17 -19.82 -9.44
C HIS A 222 -2.72 -19.62 -8.03
N ASP A 223 -2.55 -18.41 -7.51
CA ASP A 223 -3.11 -18.03 -6.21
C ASP A 223 -4.66 -17.99 -6.34
N SER A 224 -5.34 -18.88 -5.61
CA SER A 224 -6.80 -19.02 -5.65
C SER A 224 -7.57 -17.76 -5.22
N ARG A 225 -6.91 -16.80 -4.57
CA ARG A 225 -7.51 -15.51 -4.22
C ARG A 225 -7.84 -14.65 -5.45
N PHE A 226 -7.15 -14.89 -6.55
CA PHE A 226 -7.30 -14.14 -7.79
C PHE A 226 -8.03 -15.01 -8.81
N GLU A 227 -9.31 -15.30 -8.52
CA GLU A 227 -10.17 -16.03 -9.43
C GLU A 227 -10.32 -15.28 -10.77
N GLY A 228 -9.58 -15.71 -11.72
CA GLY A 228 -9.66 -15.32 -13.11
C GLY A 228 -8.87 -16.33 -13.92
N ASN A 229 -9.38 -16.76 -15.03
CA ASN A 229 -8.63 -17.55 -15.98
C ASN A 229 -7.34 -16.79 -16.32
N VAL A 230 -6.27 -17.11 -15.61
CA VAL A 230 -4.94 -16.67 -16.01
C VAL A 230 -4.68 -17.34 -17.33
N LYS A 231 -5.07 -16.68 -18.42
CA LYS A 231 -4.69 -17.06 -19.76
C LYS A 231 -3.18 -17.11 -19.79
N VAL A 232 -2.63 -18.07 -20.53
CA VAL A 232 -1.19 -18.22 -20.74
C VAL A 232 -0.54 -16.84 -20.81
N LEU A 233 0.15 -16.47 -19.72
CA LEU A 233 0.77 -15.17 -19.60
C LEU A 233 1.95 -15.13 -20.58
N ARG A 234 1.95 -14.12 -21.41
CA ARG A 234 3.12 -13.81 -22.23
C ARG A 234 4.14 -13.08 -21.35
N GLU A 235 5.42 -13.21 -21.68
CA GLU A 235 6.43 -12.32 -21.12
C GLU A 235 6.06 -10.87 -21.46
N CYS A 236 5.88 -10.06 -20.44
CA CYS A 236 5.62 -8.64 -20.56
C CYS A 236 6.92 -7.86 -20.30
N ASN A 237 7.18 -6.84 -21.10
CA ASN A 237 8.28 -5.91 -20.85
C ASN A 237 7.80 -4.79 -19.91
N PHE A 238 8.19 -4.87 -18.63
CA PHE A 238 7.88 -3.83 -17.66
C PHE A 238 8.94 -2.73 -17.68
N ILE A 239 8.51 -1.49 -17.81
CA ILE A 239 9.37 -0.32 -17.88
C ILE A 239 9.00 0.64 -16.76
N GLY A 240 9.93 0.87 -15.86
CA GLY A 240 9.76 1.89 -14.81
C GLY A 240 9.91 3.29 -15.42
N ALA A 241 8.88 4.11 -15.31
CA ALA A 241 8.87 5.50 -15.77
C ALA A 241 9.00 6.45 -14.58
N THR A 242 10.04 7.28 -14.58
CA THR A 242 10.26 8.30 -13.56
C THR A 242 10.34 9.69 -14.19
N VAL A 243 10.07 10.72 -13.40
CA VAL A 243 10.35 12.09 -13.79
C VAL A 243 11.83 12.38 -13.58
N ASN A 244 12.43 13.09 -14.50
CA ASN A 244 13.81 13.57 -14.37
C ASN A 244 13.84 14.74 -13.38
N ASP A 245 13.76 14.45 -12.09
CA ASP A 245 13.89 15.42 -11.01
C ASP A 245 15.24 15.17 -10.31
N PRO A 246 16.22 16.08 -10.45
CA PRO A 246 17.54 15.92 -9.82
C PRO A 246 17.51 15.87 -8.29
N ARG A 247 16.38 16.17 -7.67
CA ARG A 247 16.17 16.07 -6.22
C ARG A 247 15.69 14.69 -5.77
N ARG A 248 15.48 13.76 -6.69
CA ARG A 248 15.06 12.38 -6.42
C ARG A 248 16.17 11.41 -6.83
N VAL A 249 17.30 11.50 -6.15
CA VAL A 249 18.35 10.49 -6.21
C VAL A 249 18.43 9.83 -4.83
#